data_d73827c8f7c6a06c49dece46b82bd191
#
_entry.id   d73827c8f7c6a06c49dece46b82bd191
#
_cell.length_a   1.000
_cell.length_b   1.000
_cell.length_c   1.000
_cell.angle_alpha   90.00
_cell.angle_beta   90.00
_cell.angle_gamma   90.00
#
_symmetry.space_group_name_H-M   'P 1'
#
loop_
_entity.id
_entity.type
_entity.pdbx_description
1 polymer ?
#
loop_
_entity_poly.entity_id
_entity_poly.type
_entity_poly.pdbx_seq_one_letter_code
_entity_poly.pdbx_strand_id
1 'polypeptide(L)'
;MKEEKRDQLITRQSYKKSNELINAMGKGTALSQKLFAIGMQHITVDDTNNVVATIYGTDLRKMFKSTSGSLYEHIEALCDRQVKGATIFDWNLLMKDKENGKIEAHQVVTDASFKNGTLTLRYNNSLTDKIVNLQKDYTVLSLADTLSLKSVYSLRLYEMLKSAFDYKRAIEKIDGEQVMDYNLTELKLELGIINSGGDNKIKAELEKDYPDYEKIDELVEKTGQTKYKEYKIFNRNVLSKAKDELNKKTSLIVDYEPIKSGRKTVGIRFFVDKKNVAINSNKKEKEIQRSEDDILDDLIELMHDYFKIKEIRDIAACADYDYEKIKKAYDYMLTYNTTVDVPIAFMKDCIKNEYYNNKAKPIEPNKNSFNNFEQRTDIDFDELEKQLLDN
;
A
#
# COMPACT_ATOMS: atom_id res chain seq x y z
N MET A 1 -5.56 4.59 24.65
CA MET A 1 -4.22 4.32 24.10
C MET A 1 -4.16 3.14 23.11
N LYS A 2 -4.83 2.01 23.34
CA LYS A 2 -4.86 0.89 22.35
C LYS A 2 -5.85 1.10 21.19
N GLU A 3 -6.91 1.84 21.39
CA GLU A 3 -7.89 2.16 20.35
C GLU A 3 -7.45 3.32 19.43
N GLU A 4 -6.77 4.34 19.98
CA GLU A 4 -6.22 5.45 19.17
C GLU A 4 -5.12 5.01 18.19
N LYS A 5 -4.29 3.99 18.54
CA LYS A 5 -3.34 3.38 17.61
C LYS A 5 -4.02 2.53 16.52
N ARG A 6 -5.23 2.04 16.77
CA ARG A 6 -5.99 1.21 15.84
C ARG A 6 -6.47 1.98 14.62
N ASP A 7 -6.93 3.21 14.81
CA ASP A 7 -7.45 4.05 13.72
C ASP A 7 -6.33 4.65 12.86
N GLN A 8 -5.12 4.82 13.39
CA GLN A 8 -3.96 5.33 12.65
C GLN A 8 -3.35 4.31 11.66
N LEU A 9 -3.64 3.02 11.79
CA LEU A 9 -3.04 1.97 10.98
C LEU A 9 -3.74 1.71 9.63
N ILE A 10 -4.96 2.23 9.43
CA ILE A 10 -5.78 1.98 8.24
C ILE A 10 -5.46 2.94 7.09
N THR A 11 -4.73 4.03 7.35
CA THR A 11 -4.62 5.18 6.44
C THR A 11 -3.49 5.12 5.41
N ARG A 12 -2.60 4.15 5.43
CA ARG A 12 -1.57 4.06 4.39
C ARG A 12 -2.15 3.52 3.10
N GLN A 13 -2.33 4.40 2.12
CA GLN A 13 -2.81 4.04 0.77
C GLN A 13 -1.80 3.21 -0.04
N SER A 14 -0.56 3.08 0.43
CA SER A 14 0.51 2.39 -0.25
C SER A 14 1.41 1.60 0.70
N TYR A 15 2.11 0.60 0.17
CA TYR A 15 3.11 -0.17 0.89
C TYR A 15 4.37 -0.34 0.04
N LYS A 16 5.51 -0.54 0.71
CA LYS A 16 6.78 -0.83 0.06
C LYS A 16 6.96 -2.35 -0.05
N LYS A 17 7.44 -2.80 -1.20
CA LYS A 17 7.84 -4.20 -1.41
C LYS A 17 9.19 -4.22 -2.11
N SER A 18 10.15 -5.02 -1.62
CA SER A 18 11.45 -5.10 -2.26
C SER A 18 11.34 -5.66 -3.68
N ASN A 19 12.16 -5.16 -4.60
CA ASN A 19 12.16 -5.63 -5.98
C ASN A 19 12.58 -7.10 -6.08
N GLU A 20 13.38 -7.59 -5.15
CA GLU A 20 13.72 -9.00 -5.05
C GLU A 20 12.49 -9.86 -4.75
N LEU A 21 11.61 -9.45 -3.83
CA LEU A 21 10.35 -10.16 -3.57
C LEU A 21 9.34 -10.04 -4.72
N ILE A 22 9.38 -8.95 -5.47
CA ILE A 22 8.52 -8.76 -6.65
C ILE A 22 8.95 -9.72 -7.77
N ASN A 23 10.25 -9.81 -8.06
CA ASN A 23 10.80 -10.62 -9.14
C ASN A 23 11.07 -12.08 -8.73
N ALA A 24 10.84 -12.42 -7.46
CA ALA A 24 10.99 -13.79 -7.00
C ALA A 24 9.99 -14.71 -7.70
N MET A 25 10.46 -15.88 -8.13
CA MET A 25 9.61 -16.93 -8.67
C MET A 25 8.80 -17.54 -7.52
N GLY A 26 7.48 -17.58 -7.63
CA GLY A 26 6.72 -18.05 -6.50
C GLY A 26 5.26 -18.34 -6.76
N LYS A 27 4.70 -19.10 -5.83
CA LYS A 27 3.32 -19.55 -5.87
C LYS A 27 2.64 -19.18 -4.55
N GLY A 28 1.48 -18.56 -4.66
CA GLY A 28 0.62 -18.21 -3.53
C GLY A 28 -0.81 -18.01 -4.02
N THR A 29 -1.76 -17.81 -3.12
CA THR A 29 -3.13 -17.44 -3.48
C THR A 29 -3.27 -15.93 -3.59
N ALA A 30 -4.32 -15.46 -4.28
CA ALA A 30 -4.61 -14.03 -4.33
C ALA A 30 -4.89 -13.47 -2.91
N LEU A 31 -5.55 -14.27 -2.05
CA LEU A 31 -5.85 -13.84 -0.68
C LEU A 31 -4.58 -13.78 0.17
N SER A 32 -3.66 -14.77 0.09
CA SER A 32 -2.40 -14.71 0.84
C SER A 32 -1.53 -13.53 0.44
N GLN A 33 -1.47 -13.18 -0.86
CA GLN A 33 -0.73 -12.01 -1.32
C GLN A 33 -1.36 -10.69 -0.87
N LYS A 34 -2.69 -10.60 -0.82
CA LYS A 34 -3.38 -9.43 -0.27
C LYS A 34 -3.17 -9.29 1.24
N LEU A 35 -3.23 -10.40 1.98
CA LEU A 35 -2.93 -10.39 3.41
C LEU A 35 -1.49 -9.96 3.68
N PHE A 36 -0.55 -10.37 2.83
CA PHE A 36 0.82 -9.87 2.88
C PHE A 36 0.89 -8.36 2.65
N ALA A 37 0.23 -7.83 1.61
CA ALA A 37 0.21 -6.40 1.32
C ALA A 37 -0.36 -5.58 2.49
N ILE A 38 -1.43 -6.06 3.12
CA ILE A 38 -1.98 -5.46 4.34
C ILE A 38 -0.97 -5.58 5.49
N GLY A 39 -0.37 -6.76 5.66
CA GLY A 39 0.63 -7.01 6.69
C GLY A 39 1.83 -6.08 6.63
N MET A 40 2.25 -5.68 5.41
CA MET A 40 3.33 -4.71 5.23
C MET A 40 3.06 -3.36 5.89
N GLN A 41 1.81 -3.01 6.13
CA GLN A 41 1.43 -1.78 6.83
C GLN A 41 1.44 -1.92 8.35
N HIS A 42 1.35 -3.14 8.85
CA HIS A 42 1.20 -3.46 10.27
C HIS A 42 2.42 -4.20 10.84
N ILE A 43 3.55 -4.09 10.16
CA ILE A 43 4.78 -4.76 10.58
C ILE A 43 5.37 -4.12 11.83
N THR A 44 5.74 -4.99 12.76
CA THR A 44 6.55 -4.68 13.93
C THR A 44 7.67 -5.71 14.04
N VAL A 45 8.74 -5.34 14.71
CA VAL A 45 9.79 -6.29 15.14
C VAL A 45 9.58 -6.53 16.63
N ASP A 46 9.40 -7.79 17.02
CA ASP A 46 9.21 -8.16 18.41
C ASP A 46 10.54 -8.19 19.20
N ASP A 47 10.47 -8.37 20.52
CA ASP A 47 11.64 -8.38 21.41
C ASP A 47 12.64 -9.51 21.09
N THR A 48 12.20 -10.52 20.33
CA THR A 48 13.02 -11.64 19.87
C THR A 48 13.51 -11.47 18.42
N ASN A 49 13.39 -10.24 17.90
CA ASN A 49 13.80 -9.86 16.55
C ASN A 49 13.03 -10.59 15.42
N ASN A 50 11.81 -11.06 15.69
CA ASN A 50 10.95 -11.60 14.64
C ASN A 50 10.12 -10.48 13.98
N VAL A 51 9.94 -10.60 12.68
CA VAL A 51 9.08 -9.72 11.89
C VAL A 51 7.64 -10.21 11.99
N VAL A 52 6.78 -9.45 12.62
CA VAL A 52 5.39 -9.82 12.92
C VAL A 52 4.45 -8.74 12.41
N ALA A 53 3.35 -9.16 11.77
CA ALA A 53 2.23 -8.28 11.45
C ALA A 53 0.99 -8.69 12.25
N THR A 54 0.34 -7.72 12.91
CA THR A 54 -0.89 -7.94 13.67
C THR A 54 -2.02 -7.15 13.03
N ILE A 55 -2.97 -7.84 12.41
CA ILE A 55 -4.06 -7.25 11.64
C ILE A 55 -5.39 -7.58 12.30
N TYR A 56 -6.20 -6.57 12.57
CA TYR A 56 -7.50 -6.76 13.20
C TYR A 56 -8.57 -7.13 12.16
N GLY A 57 -9.49 -8.00 12.54
CA GLY A 57 -10.53 -8.47 11.64
C GLY A 57 -11.51 -7.37 11.19
N THR A 58 -11.71 -6.34 12.00
CA THR A 58 -12.46 -5.15 11.63
C THR A 58 -11.83 -4.43 10.45
N ASP A 59 -10.50 -4.34 10.43
CA ASP A 59 -9.73 -3.69 9.39
C ASP A 59 -9.72 -4.54 8.11
N LEU A 60 -9.61 -5.86 8.26
CA LEU A 60 -9.75 -6.81 7.16
C LEU A 60 -11.12 -6.68 6.48
N ARG A 61 -12.21 -6.55 7.25
CA ARG A 61 -13.56 -6.35 6.69
C ARG A 61 -13.68 -5.07 5.91
N LYS A 62 -13.17 -3.95 6.43
CA LYS A 62 -13.16 -2.66 5.73
C LYS A 62 -12.37 -2.75 4.42
N MET A 63 -11.14 -3.27 4.48
CA MET A 63 -10.25 -3.36 3.31
C MET A 63 -10.79 -4.29 2.22
N PHE A 64 -11.40 -5.40 2.58
CA PHE A 64 -12.03 -6.30 1.61
C PHE A 64 -13.46 -5.90 1.24
N LYS A 65 -14.01 -4.83 1.82
CA LYS A 65 -15.40 -4.39 1.65
C LYS A 65 -16.38 -5.55 1.85
N SER A 66 -16.09 -6.42 2.83
CA SER A 66 -16.87 -7.63 3.10
C SER A 66 -17.67 -7.48 4.37
N THR A 67 -18.98 -7.71 4.26
CA THR A 67 -19.92 -7.81 5.40
C THR A 67 -20.17 -9.24 5.83
N SER A 68 -19.67 -10.23 5.07
CA SER A 68 -19.96 -11.64 5.28
C SER A 68 -18.99 -12.28 6.28
N GLY A 69 -19.49 -13.25 7.07
CA GLY A 69 -18.67 -14.08 7.96
C GLY A 69 -17.66 -14.95 7.22
N SER A 70 -17.94 -15.28 5.95
CA SER A 70 -17.08 -16.13 5.11
C SER A 70 -15.65 -15.63 4.93
N LEU A 71 -15.39 -14.32 5.08
CA LEU A 71 -14.01 -13.80 5.06
C LEU A 71 -13.18 -14.36 6.23
N TYR A 72 -13.76 -14.45 7.42
CA TYR A 72 -13.08 -14.96 8.61
C TYR A 72 -12.81 -16.45 8.49
N GLU A 73 -13.78 -17.21 8.00
CA GLU A 73 -13.62 -18.64 7.72
C GLU A 73 -12.51 -18.90 6.70
N HIS A 74 -12.43 -18.09 5.64
CA HIS A 74 -11.35 -18.19 4.67
C HIS A 74 -9.98 -17.84 5.26
N ILE A 75 -9.89 -16.81 6.12
CA ILE A 75 -8.65 -16.46 6.79
C ILE A 75 -8.21 -17.55 7.76
N GLU A 76 -9.14 -18.09 8.52
CA GLU A 76 -8.90 -19.20 9.44
C GLU A 76 -8.39 -20.43 8.69
N ALA A 77 -9.06 -20.81 7.60
CA ALA A 77 -8.64 -21.93 6.75
C ALA A 77 -7.25 -21.71 6.13
N LEU A 78 -6.88 -20.47 5.76
CA LEU A 78 -5.53 -20.16 5.27
C LEU A 78 -4.45 -20.35 6.36
N CYS A 79 -4.80 -20.14 7.62
CA CYS A 79 -3.89 -20.30 8.76
C CYS A 79 -3.77 -21.75 9.25
N ASP A 80 -4.63 -22.65 8.77
CA ASP A 80 -4.63 -24.06 9.17
C ASP A 80 -3.83 -24.93 8.18
N ARG A 81 -2.71 -25.48 8.64
CA ARG A 81 -1.86 -26.38 7.84
C ARG A 81 -2.51 -27.72 7.51
N GLN A 82 -3.58 -28.10 8.19
CA GLN A 82 -4.29 -29.38 8.00
C GLN A 82 -5.41 -29.29 6.98
N VAL A 83 -5.83 -28.08 6.61
CA VAL A 83 -6.88 -27.86 5.61
C VAL A 83 -6.37 -28.28 4.23
N LYS A 84 -7.20 -29.06 3.50
CA LYS A 84 -6.92 -29.39 2.11
C LYS A 84 -7.06 -28.14 1.25
N GLY A 85 -5.98 -27.71 0.65
CA GLY A 85 -5.95 -26.55 -0.23
C GLY A 85 -4.69 -25.72 -0.03
N ALA A 86 -4.62 -24.56 -0.68
CA ALA A 86 -3.50 -23.66 -0.51
C ALA A 86 -3.66 -22.87 0.79
N THR A 87 -2.65 -22.94 1.65
CA THR A 87 -2.54 -22.18 2.89
C THR A 87 -1.62 -20.97 2.70
N ILE A 88 -1.55 -20.10 3.70
CA ILE A 88 -0.59 -18.98 3.68
C ILE A 88 0.86 -19.49 3.77
N PHE A 89 1.06 -20.68 4.30
CA PHE A 89 2.36 -21.35 4.41
C PHE A 89 2.86 -21.92 3.08
N ASP A 90 1.99 -22.12 2.10
CA ASP A 90 2.35 -22.61 0.77
C ASP A 90 2.96 -21.51 -0.12
N TRP A 91 3.09 -20.31 0.41
CA TRP A 91 3.73 -19.23 -0.29
C TRP A 91 5.25 -19.34 -0.15
N ASN A 92 5.84 -20.03 -1.12
CA ASN A 92 7.27 -20.21 -1.25
C ASN A 92 7.79 -19.39 -2.42
N LEU A 93 8.91 -18.72 -2.20
CA LEU A 93 9.61 -17.93 -3.19
C LEU A 93 10.95 -18.58 -3.50
N LEU A 94 11.31 -18.64 -4.77
CA LEU A 94 12.66 -18.94 -5.21
C LEU A 94 13.33 -17.62 -5.59
N MET A 95 14.42 -17.33 -4.95
CA MET A 95 15.20 -16.12 -5.13
C MET A 95 16.63 -16.49 -5.50
N LYS A 96 17.21 -15.78 -6.48
CA LYS A 96 18.63 -15.90 -6.77
C LYS A 96 19.39 -14.99 -5.81
N ASP A 97 20.27 -15.57 -5.01
CA ASP A 97 21.19 -14.82 -4.17
C ASP A 97 22.16 -14.04 -5.08
N LYS A 98 22.24 -12.74 -4.86
CA LYS A 98 23.07 -11.83 -5.66
C LYS A 98 24.58 -12.05 -5.42
N GLU A 99 24.97 -12.55 -4.25
CA GLU A 99 26.38 -12.70 -3.88
C GLU A 99 26.99 -13.98 -4.45
N ASN A 100 26.27 -15.09 -4.37
CA ASN A 100 26.80 -16.39 -4.76
C ASN A 100 26.10 -17.03 -5.96
N GLY A 101 25.08 -16.39 -6.50
CA GLY A 101 24.30 -16.83 -7.67
C GLY A 101 23.39 -18.05 -7.40
N LYS A 102 23.36 -18.60 -6.19
CA LYS A 102 22.55 -19.76 -5.84
C LYS A 102 21.08 -19.43 -5.75
N ILE A 103 20.25 -20.40 -6.06
CA ILE A 103 18.79 -20.30 -5.91
C ILE A 103 18.40 -20.79 -4.52
N GLU A 104 17.83 -19.91 -3.73
CA GLU A 104 17.32 -20.19 -2.41
C GLU A 104 15.80 -20.24 -2.39
N ALA A 105 15.26 -21.19 -1.61
CA ALA A 105 13.83 -21.33 -1.41
C ALA A 105 13.45 -20.76 -0.04
N HIS A 106 12.59 -19.77 -0.03
CA HIS A 106 12.11 -19.14 1.20
C HIS A 106 10.60 -19.30 1.33
N GLN A 107 10.16 -19.85 2.44
CA GLN A 107 8.77 -19.73 2.86
C GLN A 107 8.55 -18.33 3.41
N VAL A 108 7.56 -17.59 2.90
CA VAL A 108 7.34 -16.18 3.27
C VAL A 108 6.80 -16.05 4.69
N VAL A 109 5.80 -16.87 5.03
CA VAL A 109 5.14 -16.85 6.35
C VAL A 109 5.48 -18.15 7.07
N THR A 110 6.14 -18.04 8.23
CA THR A 110 6.53 -19.21 9.05
C THR A 110 5.45 -19.59 10.04
N ASP A 111 4.74 -18.61 10.60
CA ASP A 111 3.65 -18.83 11.52
C ASP A 111 2.48 -17.89 11.20
N ALA A 112 1.27 -18.39 11.36
CA ALA A 112 0.04 -17.62 11.25
C ALA A 112 -0.97 -18.10 12.26
N SER A 113 -1.69 -17.19 12.88
CA SER A 113 -2.81 -17.50 13.76
C SER A 113 -3.92 -16.48 13.60
N PHE A 114 -5.16 -16.97 13.57
CA PHE A 114 -6.34 -16.13 13.60
C PHE A 114 -7.15 -16.46 14.85
N LYS A 115 -7.18 -15.55 15.82
CA LYS A 115 -7.86 -15.73 17.12
C LYS A 115 -8.57 -14.45 17.52
N ASN A 116 -9.80 -14.56 18.00
CA ASN A 116 -10.59 -13.43 18.50
C ASN A 116 -10.65 -12.25 17.51
N GLY A 117 -10.81 -12.55 16.21
CA GLY A 117 -10.86 -11.55 15.16
C GLY A 117 -9.53 -10.84 14.90
N THR A 118 -8.41 -11.39 15.32
CA THR A 118 -7.07 -10.85 15.09
C THR A 118 -6.23 -11.87 14.32
N LEU A 119 -5.68 -11.45 13.19
CA LEU A 119 -4.72 -12.21 12.38
C LEU A 119 -3.31 -11.77 12.77
N THR A 120 -2.50 -12.74 13.20
CA THR A 120 -1.07 -12.54 13.44
C THR A 120 -0.28 -13.36 12.43
N LEU A 121 0.63 -12.71 11.71
CA LEU A 121 1.53 -13.31 10.74
C LEU A 121 2.96 -13.13 11.22
N ARG A 122 3.74 -14.20 11.28
CA ARG A 122 5.19 -14.12 11.46
C ARG A 122 5.86 -14.42 10.13
N TYR A 123 6.70 -13.49 9.69
CA TYR A 123 7.46 -13.65 8.46
C TYR A 123 8.78 -14.37 8.70
N ASN A 124 9.31 -14.96 7.67
CA ASN A 124 10.61 -15.63 7.72
C ASN A 124 11.72 -14.61 8.00
N ASN A 125 12.49 -14.83 9.06
CA ASN A 125 13.56 -13.92 9.47
C ASN A 125 14.67 -13.77 8.41
N SER A 126 14.87 -14.76 7.54
CA SER A 126 15.80 -14.64 6.40
C SER A 126 15.37 -13.60 5.35
N LEU A 127 14.12 -13.12 5.41
CA LEU A 127 13.58 -12.06 4.54
C LEU A 127 13.48 -10.70 5.25
N THR A 128 14.01 -10.55 6.47
CA THR A 128 13.87 -9.31 7.26
C THR A 128 14.36 -8.08 6.50
N ASP A 129 15.53 -8.13 5.90
CA ASP A 129 16.13 -7.04 5.11
C ASP A 129 15.36 -6.71 3.83
N LYS A 130 14.51 -7.64 3.37
CA LYS A 130 13.64 -7.49 2.18
C LYS A 130 12.20 -7.05 2.53
N ILE A 131 11.89 -6.99 3.82
CA ILE A 131 10.56 -6.66 4.34
C ILE A 131 10.59 -5.37 5.17
N VAL A 132 11.60 -5.22 6.05
CA VAL A 132 11.67 -4.13 7.03
C VAL A 132 12.73 -3.11 6.61
N ASN A 133 12.45 -1.82 6.89
CA ASN A 133 13.39 -0.71 6.68
C ASN A 133 13.96 -0.58 5.27
N LEU A 134 13.13 -0.83 4.27
CA LEU A 134 13.53 -0.73 2.87
C LEU A 134 13.95 0.70 2.51
N GLN A 135 15.25 0.90 2.25
CA GLN A 135 15.83 2.19 1.87
C GLN A 135 16.08 2.31 0.36
N LYS A 136 16.33 1.19 -0.31
CA LYS A 136 16.62 1.09 -1.75
C LYS A 136 16.04 -0.18 -2.34
N ASP A 137 16.04 -0.30 -3.64
CA ASP A 137 15.60 -1.49 -4.40
C ASP A 137 14.18 -1.96 -4.02
N TYR A 138 13.26 -1.01 -3.86
CA TYR A 138 11.86 -1.28 -3.58
C TYR A 138 10.92 -0.54 -4.52
N THR A 139 9.72 -1.06 -4.64
CA THR A 139 8.61 -0.42 -5.35
C THR A 139 7.52 -0.01 -4.37
N VAL A 140 6.96 1.17 -4.57
CA VAL A 140 5.78 1.64 -3.84
C VAL A 140 4.54 1.19 -4.59
N LEU A 141 3.76 0.32 -3.98
CA LEU A 141 2.56 -0.28 -4.53
C LEU A 141 1.30 0.32 -3.89
N SER A 142 0.28 0.59 -4.70
CA SER A 142 -1.03 1.02 -4.20
C SER A 142 -1.75 -0.15 -3.53
N LEU A 143 -2.16 0.03 -2.28
CA LEU A 143 -2.94 -0.98 -1.57
C LEU A 143 -4.32 -1.16 -2.21
N ALA A 144 -4.97 -0.06 -2.60
CA ALA A 144 -6.27 -0.09 -3.26
C ALA A 144 -6.22 -0.87 -4.59
N ASP A 145 -5.19 -0.63 -5.43
CA ASP A 145 -4.98 -1.37 -6.67
C ASP A 145 -4.80 -2.87 -6.36
N THR A 146 -3.91 -3.20 -5.42
CA THR A 146 -3.62 -4.58 -5.02
C THR A 146 -4.87 -5.31 -4.51
N LEU A 147 -5.65 -4.68 -3.63
CA LEU A 147 -6.86 -5.29 -3.07
C LEU A 147 -7.99 -5.46 -4.10
N SER A 148 -8.05 -4.59 -5.11
CA SER A 148 -9.07 -4.64 -6.17
C SER A 148 -8.91 -5.83 -7.11
N LEU A 149 -7.68 -6.33 -7.32
CA LEU A 149 -7.36 -7.41 -8.22
C LEU A 149 -7.82 -8.77 -7.65
N LYS A 150 -8.43 -9.62 -8.47
CA LYS A 150 -8.98 -10.92 -8.06
C LYS A 150 -8.07 -12.09 -8.40
N SER A 151 -7.38 -12.01 -9.54
CA SER A 151 -6.49 -13.06 -10.03
C SER A 151 -5.10 -12.93 -9.41
N VAL A 152 -4.53 -14.06 -8.97
CA VAL A 152 -3.13 -14.10 -8.52
C VAL A 152 -2.17 -13.68 -9.65
N TYR A 153 -2.47 -14.01 -10.89
CA TYR A 153 -1.66 -13.61 -12.04
C TYR A 153 -1.74 -12.11 -12.31
N SER A 154 -2.92 -11.52 -12.16
CA SER A 154 -3.09 -10.06 -12.26
C SER A 154 -2.33 -9.33 -11.16
N LEU A 155 -2.36 -9.83 -9.93
CA LEU A 155 -1.57 -9.28 -8.81
C LEU A 155 -0.08 -9.30 -9.10
N ARG A 156 0.44 -10.47 -9.49
CA ARG A 156 1.86 -10.63 -9.80
C ARG A 156 2.28 -9.74 -10.98
N LEU A 157 1.49 -9.74 -12.06
CA LEU A 157 1.79 -8.93 -13.22
C LEU A 157 1.73 -7.42 -12.90
N TYR A 158 0.78 -6.99 -12.04
CA TYR A 158 0.73 -5.62 -11.55
C TYR A 158 2.01 -5.22 -10.81
N GLU A 159 2.47 -6.04 -9.87
CA GLU A 159 3.69 -5.78 -9.11
C GLU A 159 4.92 -5.68 -10.02
N MET A 160 5.08 -6.65 -10.93
CA MET A 160 6.21 -6.71 -11.87
C MET A 160 6.23 -5.51 -12.82
N LEU A 161 5.11 -5.24 -13.50
CA LEU A 161 5.01 -4.13 -14.45
C LEU A 161 5.14 -2.77 -13.77
N LYS A 162 4.57 -2.61 -12.56
CA LYS A 162 4.71 -1.38 -11.77
C LYS A 162 6.16 -1.15 -11.35
N SER A 163 6.84 -2.20 -10.91
CA SER A 163 8.26 -2.14 -10.53
C SER A 163 9.13 -1.75 -11.71
N ALA A 164 8.97 -2.43 -12.84
CA ALA A 164 9.74 -2.14 -14.06
C ALA A 164 9.44 -0.74 -14.61
N PHE A 165 8.16 -0.32 -14.58
CA PHE A 165 7.73 1.02 -15.00
C PHE A 165 8.38 2.12 -14.16
N ASP A 166 8.30 1.98 -12.83
CA ASP A 166 8.88 2.98 -11.92
C ASP A 166 10.41 3.03 -12.02
N TYR A 167 11.06 1.88 -12.18
CA TYR A 167 12.50 1.80 -12.37
C TYR A 167 12.95 2.52 -13.66
N LYS A 168 12.33 2.22 -14.81
CA LYS A 168 12.64 2.87 -16.09
C LYS A 168 12.41 4.37 -16.01
N ARG A 169 11.30 4.79 -15.43
CA ARG A 169 11.00 6.21 -15.27
C ARG A 169 12.02 6.94 -14.40
N ALA A 170 12.48 6.31 -13.33
CA ALA A 170 13.47 6.90 -12.43
C ALA A 170 14.86 7.00 -13.04
N ILE A 171 15.30 5.99 -13.81
CA ILE A 171 16.64 5.88 -14.38
C ILE A 171 16.70 6.54 -15.75
N GLU A 172 15.78 6.21 -16.65
CA GLU A 172 15.80 6.67 -18.04
C GLU A 172 15.18 8.08 -18.19
N LYS A 173 14.46 8.55 -17.16
CA LYS A 173 13.75 9.84 -17.13
C LYS A 173 12.79 10.04 -18.31
N ILE A 174 12.22 8.94 -18.79
CA ILE A 174 11.24 8.93 -19.88
C ILE A 174 9.86 9.04 -19.27
N ASP A 175 9.09 10.05 -19.66
CA ASP A 175 7.69 10.18 -19.35
C ASP A 175 6.82 9.49 -20.42
N GLY A 176 5.66 8.96 -20.00
CA GLY A 176 4.71 8.29 -20.88
C GLY A 176 4.90 6.77 -20.91
N GLU A 177 4.45 6.17 -22.01
CA GLU A 177 4.44 4.72 -22.20
C GLU A 177 5.85 4.13 -22.17
N GLN A 178 6.01 3.06 -21.39
CA GLN A 178 7.25 2.30 -21.27
C GLN A 178 7.09 0.92 -21.92
N VAL A 179 8.12 0.48 -22.63
CA VAL A 179 8.16 -0.83 -23.29
C VAL A 179 9.03 -1.79 -22.48
N MET A 180 8.52 -3.01 -22.24
CA MET A 180 9.18 -4.03 -21.42
C MET A 180 9.05 -5.39 -22.09
N ASP A 181 10.18 -6.00 -22.41
CA ASP A 181 10.25 -7.33 -23.03
C ASP A 181 10.55 -8.39 -21.96
N TYR A 182 9.74 -9.43 -21.93
CA TYR A 182 9.93 -10.60 -21.07
C TYR A 182 10.08 -11.86 -21.91
N ASN A 183 11.03 -12.73 -21.56
CA ASN A 183 11.05 -14.08 -22.07
C ASN A 183 9.78 -14.83 -21.62
N LEU A 184 9.18 -15.66 -22.47
CA LEU A 184 7.92 -16.34 -22.16
C LEU A 184 8.05 -17.33 -21.00
N THR A 185 9.15 -18.07 -20.95
CA THR A 185 9.40 -19.09 -19.91
C THR A 185 9.72 -18.41 -18.57
N GLU A 186 10.53 -17.34 -18.59
CA GLU A 186 10.82 -16.51 -17.44
C GLU A 186 9.54 -15.89 -16.84
N LEU A 187 8.71 -15.28 -17.68
CA LEU A 187 7.42 -14.73 -17.26
C LEU A 187 6.51 -15.79 -16.60
N LYS A 188 6.47 -17.00 -17.15
CA LYS A 188 5.71 -18.09 -16.55
C LYS A 188 6.27 -18.56 -15.20
N LEU A 189 7.59 -18.52 -15.03
CA LEU A 189 8.26 -18.82 -13.75
C LEU A 189 7.91 -17.77 -12.69
N GLU A 190 8.05 -16.49 -13.02
CA GLU A 190 7.75 -15.37 -12.12
C GLU A 190 6.26 -15.32 -11.76
N LEU A 191 5.36 -15.65 -12.69
CA LEU A 191 3.93 -15.77 -12.41
C LEU A 191 3.55 -17.03 -11.61
N GLY A 192 4.52 -17.94 -11.31
CA GLY A 192 4.28 -19.18 -10.61
C GLY A 192 3.43 -20.20 -11.40
N ILE A 193 3.43 -20.08 -12.72
CA ILE A 193 2.77 -21.04 -13.64
C ILE A 193 3.62 -22.29 -13.80
N ILE A 194 4.93 -22.10 -13.91
CA ILE A 194 5.92 -23.18 -13.88
C ILE A 194 6.34 -23.36 -12.41
N ASN A 195 6.25 -24.60 -11.94
CA ASN A 195 6.71 -24.94 -10.60
C ASN A 195 8.22 -25.24 -10.63
N SER A 196 9.04 -24.20 -10.44
CA SER A 196 10.51 -24.31 -10.43
C SER A 196 11.08 -25.02 -9.19
N GLY A 197 10.27 -25.10 -8.10
CA GLY A 197 10.75 -25.63 -6.81
C GLY A 197 10.89 -27.16 -6.73
N GLY A 198 10.30 -27.89 -7.67
CA GLY A 198 10.23 -29.36 -7.63
C GLY A 198 11.30 -30.10 -8.46
N ASP A 199 12.11 -29.39 -9.25
CA ASP A 199 13.08 -30.01 -10.14
C ASP A 199 14.49 -29.42 -10.00
N ASN A 200 15.44 -30.25 -9.55
CA ASN A 200 16.83 -29.81 -9.34
C ASN A 200 17.52 -29.40 -10.65
N LYS A 201 17.09 -29.93 -11.81
CA LYS A 201 17.69 -29.58 -13.11
C LYS A 201 17.24 -28.17 -13.53
N ILE A 202 15.97 -27.82 -13.25
CA ILE A 202 15.46 -26.45 -13.49
C ILE A 202 16.20 -25.48 -12.57
N LYS A 203 16.37 -25.81 -11.28
CA LYS A 203 17.14 -24.98 -10.36
C LYS A 203 18.57 -24.75 -10.83
N ALA A 204 19.27 -25.82 -11.18
CA ALA A 204 20.65 -25.75 -11.67
C ALA A 204 20.79 -24.92 -12.95
N GLU A 205 19.75 -24.88 -13.81
CA GLU A 205 19.76 -24.04 -14.99
C GLU A 205 19.53 -22.54 -14.63
N LEU A 206 18.64 -22.27 -13.67
CA LEU A 206 18.36 -20.93 -13.17
C LEU A 206 19.54 -20.31 -12.39
N GLU A 207 20.41 -21.14 -11.79
CA GLU A 207 21.61 -20.68 -11.07
C GLU A 207 22.70 -20.12 -11.99
N LYS A 208 22.65 -20.45 -13.28
CA LYS A 208 23.61 -19.89 -14.25
C LYS A 208 23.47 -18.39 -14.38
N ASP A 209 24.56 -17.71 -14.75
CA ASP A 209 24.55 -16.26 -15.03
C ASP A 209 23.62 -15.93 -16.20
N TYR A 210 23.56 -16.81 -17.17
CA TYR A 210 22.67 -16.74 -18.33
C TYR A 210 21.86 -18.03 -18.44
N PRO A 211 20.68 -18.11 -17.79
CA PRO A 211 19.81 -19.28 -17.87
C PRO A 211 19.35 -19.55 -19.30
N ASP A 212 19.41 -20.81 -19.71
CA ASP A 212 18.86 -21.23 -20.99
C ASP A 212 17.37 -21.56 -20.82
N TYR A 213 16.53 -20.59 -21.17
CA TYR A 213 15.07 -20.72 -21.03
C TYR A 213 14.45 -21.73 -22.01
N GLU A 214 15.09 -22.03 -23.15
CA GLU A 214 14.61 -23.07 -24.06
C GLU A 214 14.81 -24.44 -23.42
N LYS A 215 15.95 -24.66 -22.79
CA LYS A 215 16.24 -25.89 -22.04
C LYS A 215 15.32 -26.04 -20.82
N ILE A 216 15.01 -24.95 -20.12
CA ILE A 216 14.03 -24.98 -19.03
C ILE A 216 12.64 -25.37 -19.58
N ASP A 217 12.22 -24.84 -20.72
CA ASP A 217 10.96 -25.18 -21.39
C ASP A 217 10.89 -26.68 -21.70
N GLU A 218 11.98 -27.28 -22.23
CA GLU A 218 12.07 -28.71 -22.48
C GLU A 218 12.00 -29.57 -21.21
N LEU A 219 12.64 -29.12 -20.12
CA LEU A 219 12.59 -29.82 -18.83
C LEU A 219 11.17 -29.77 -18.25
N VAL A 220 10.51 -28.62 -18.33
CA VAL A 220 9.14 -28.44 -17.90
C VAL A 220 8.15 -29.28 -18.69
N GLU A 221 8.37 -29.42 -20.01
CA GLU A 221 7.57 -30.32 -20.86
C GLU A 221 7.67 -31.77 -20.44
N LYS A 222 8.90 -32.24 -20.14
CA LYS A 222 9.19 -33.62 -19.72
C LYS A 222 8.60 -33.94 -18.34
N THR A 223 8.53 -32.96 -17.45
CA THR A 223 8.04 -33.13 -16.06
C THR A 223 6.57 -32.85 -15.87
N GLY A 224 5.90 -32.28 -16.88
CA GLY A 224 4.49 -31.93 -16.79
C GLY A 224 4.17 -30.78 -15.80
N GLN A 225 5.16 -30.01 -15.39
CA GLN A 225 5.04 -28.98 -14.33
C GLN A 225 4.53 -27.63 -14.82
N THR A 226 3.74 -27.58 -15.87
CA THR A 226 3.15 -26.34 -16.37
C THR A 226 1.65 -26.44 -16.58
N LYS A 227 0.91 -25.38 -16.21
CA LYS A 227 -0.55 -25.34 -16.40
C LYS A 227 -0.96 -24.89 -17.81
N TYR A 228 -0.20 -24.02 -18.46
CA TYR A 228 -0.54 -23.39 -19.73
C TYR A 228 0.59 -23.58 -20.72
N LYS A 229 0.70 -24.81 -21.26
CA LYS A 229 1.77 -25.19 -22.20
C LYS A 229 1.73 -24.32 -23.46
N GLU A 230 0.56 -24.27 -24.11
CA GLU A 230 0.38 -23.53 -25.36
C GLU A 230 0.20 -22.03 -25.10
N TYR A 231 0.88 -21.19 -25.89
CA TYR A 231 0.74 -19.74 -25.82
C TYR A 231 -0.72 -19.28 -25.97
N LYS A 232 -1.50 -19.87 -26.87
CA LYS A 232 -2.91 -19.53 -27.06
C LYS A 232 -3.74 -19.71 -25.77
N ILE A 233 -3.46 -20.77 -25.03
CA ILE A 233 -4.15 -21.07 -23.76
C ILE A 233 -3.67 -20.13 -22.67
N PHE A 234 -2.36 -19.86 -22.59
CA PHE A 234 -1.76 -18.90 -21.66
C PHE A 234 -2.30 -17.49 -21.91
N ASN A 235 -2.31 -17.06 -23.17
CA ASN A 235 -2.86 -15.75 -23.55
C ASN A 235 -4.32 -15.59 -23.11
N ARG A 236 -5.19 -16.54 -23.46
CA ARG A 236 -6.63 -16.47 -23.13
C ARG A 236 -6.92 -16.50 -21.64
N ASN A 237 -6.20 -17.33 -20.88
CA ASN A 237 -6.53 -17.58 -19.47
C ASN A 237 -5.77 -16.69 -18.50
N VAL A 238 -4.64 -16.13 -18.90
CA VAL A 238 -3.76 -15.32 -18.04
C VAL A 238 -3.63 -13.91 -18.58
N LEU A 239 -2.96 -13.72 -19.73
CA LEU A 239 -2.56 -12.38 -20.20
C LEU A 239 -3.76 -11.48 -20.52
N SER A 240 -4.71 -11.96 -21.31
CA SER A 240 -5.90 -11.18 -21.68
C SER A 240 -6.71 -10.78 -20.45
N LYS A 241 -6.96 -11.73 -19.54
CA LYS A 241 -7.72 -11.45 -18.31
C LYS A 241 -6.98 -10.50 -17.38
N ALA A 242 -5.65 -10.66 -17.26
CA ALA A 242 -4.83 -9.77 -16.45
C ALA A 242 -4.81 -8.35 -17.02
N LYS A 243 -4.62 -8.18 -18.35
CA LYS A 243 -4.73 -6.89 -19.03
C LYS A 243 -6.05 -6.21 -18.72
N ASP A 244 -7.19 -6.91 -18.93
CA ASP A 244 -8.51 -6.36 -18.71
C ASP A 244 -8.71 -5.95 -17.24
N GLU A 245 -8.22 -6.76 -16.32
CA GLU A 245 -8.33 -6.50 -14.88
C GLU A 245 -7.46 -5.32 -14.44
N LEU A 246 -6.19 -5.25 -14.91
CA LEU A 246 -5.28 -4.12 -14.64
C LEU A 246 -5.84 -2.81 -15.20
N ASN A 247 -6.26 -2.83 -16.46
CA ASN A 247 -6.79 -1.62 -17.12
C ASN A 247 -8.09 -1.13 -16.46
N LYS A 248 -8.89 -2.02 -15.89
CA LYS A 248 -10.16 -1.63 -15.25
C LYS A 248 -9.95 -1.13 -13.82
N LYS A 249 -9.02 -1.74 -13.05
CA LYS A 249 -9.01 -1.63 -11.59
C LYS A 249 -7.77 -0.97 -11.01
N THR A 250 -6.73 -0.76 -11.80
CA THR A 250 -5.48 -0.15 -11.31
C THR A 250 -5.20 1.18 -11.98
N SER A 251 -4.18 1.87 -11.47
CA SER A 251 -3.66 3.11 -12.04
C SER A 251 -2.83 2.91 -13.32
N LEU A 252 -2.57 1.66 -13.72
CA LEU A 252 -1.82 1.35 -14.93
C LEU A 252 -2.73 1.19 -16.14
N ILE A 253 -2.20 1.55 -17.31
CA ILE A 253 -2.68 1.16 -18.64
C ILE A 253 -1.68 0.16 -19.17
N VAL A 254 -2.15 -1.03 -19.56
CA VAL A 254 -1.30 -2.12 -20.04
C VAL A 254 -1.83 -2.64 -21.36
N ASP A 255 -0.94 -2.73 -22.34
CA ASP A 255 -1.13 -3.52 -23.54
C ASP A 255 0.04 -4.48 -23.76
N TYR A 256 -0.09 -5.44 -24.64
CA TYR A 256 0.98 -6.38 -24.94
C TYR A 256 0.86 -7.01 -26.32
N GLU A 257 2.01 -7.42 -26.86
CA GLU A 257 2.10 -8.20 -28.08
C GLU A 257 3.08 -9.38 -27.92
N PRO A 258 2.91 -10.48 -28.66
CA PRO A 258 3.84 -11.60 -28.63
C PRO A 258 5.12 -11.29 -29.41
N ILE A 259 6.27 -11.58 -28.81
CA ILE A 259 7.55 -11.62 -29.50
C ILE A 259 7.71 -13.01 -30.11
N LYS A 260 7.95 -13.07 -31.44
CA LYS A 260 8.01 -14.32 -32.19
C LYS A 260 9.41 -14.61 -32.72
N SER A 261 9.79 -15.90 -32.68
CA SER A 261 10.92 -16.45 -33.45
C SER A 261 10.35 -17.48 -34.41
N GLY A 262 10.26 -17.13 -35.67
CA GLY A 262 9.55 -17.92 -36.68
C GLY A 262 8.05 -18.05 -36.33
N ARG A 263 7.59 -19.29 -36.11
CA ARG A 263 6.20 -19.59 -35.72
C ARG A 263 6.00 -19.67 -34.21
N LYS A 264 7.09 -19.77 -33.42
CA LYS A 264 7.04 -19.92 -31.96
C LYS A 264 6.98 -18.54 -31.29
N THR A 265 6.10 -18.36 -30.30
CA THR A 265 6.14 -17.22 -29.43
C THR A 265 7.19 -17.46 -28.36
N VAL A 266 8.21 -16.59 -28.26
CA VAL A 266 9.36 -16.71 -27.36
C VAL A 266 9.33 -15.69 -26.24
N GLY A 267 8.52 -14.64 -26.36
CA GLY A 267 8.43 -13.58 -25.36
C GLY A 267 7.13 -12.79 -25.46
N ILE A 268 6.99 -11.87 -24.55
CA ILE A 268 5.89 -10.89 -24.50
C ILE A 268 6.49 -9.50 -24.36
N ARG A 269 6.08 -8.59 -25.21
CA ARG A 269 6.34 -7.16 -25.10
C ARG A 269 5.14 -6.49 -24.47
N PHE A 270 5.35 -5.87 -23.32
CA PHE A 270 4.34 -5.06 -22.65
C PHE A 270 4.56 -3.59 -22.94
N PHE A 271 3.45 -2.88 -23.16
CA PHE A 271 3.36 -1.43 -23.22
C PHE A 271 2.63 -0.96 -21.98
N VAL A 272 3.32 -0.20 -21.14
CA VAL A 272 2.80 0.21 -19.84
C VAL A 272 2.84 1.72 -19.68
N ASP A 273 1.71 2.29 -19.31
CA ASP A 273 1.60 3.71 -19.00
C ASP A 273 0.77 3.90 -17.72
N LYS A 274 0.80 5.09 -17.14
CA LYS A 274 -0.13 5.49 -16.09
C LYS A 274 -1.38 6.10 -16.71
N LYS A 275 -2.52 5.77 -16.11
CA LYS A 275 -3.72 6.56 -16.37
C LYS A 275 -3.41 8.00 -16.00
N ASN A 276 -3.38 8.87 -17.01
CA ASN A 276 -3.40 10.28 -16.74
C ASN A 276 -4.71 10.56 -16.01
N VAL A 277 -4.63 10.79 -14.70
CA VAL A 277 -5.63 11.59 -14.02
C VAL A 277 -5.42 12.99 -14.59
N ALA A 278 -5.86 13.16 -15.87
CA ALA A 278 -5.95 14.47 -16.43
C ALA A 278 -6.82 15.24 -15.45
N ILE A 279 -6.25 16.29 -14.89
CA ILE A 279 -7.01 17.41 -14.38
C ILE A 279 -7.79 17.92 -15.61
N ASN A 280 -8.89 17.24 -15.93
CA ASN A 280 -9.86 17.68 -16.90
C ASN A 280 -10.62 18.85 -16.28
N SER A 281 -9.99 20.02 -16.32
CA SER A 281 -10.62 21.30 -16.05
C SER A 281 -11.66 21.68 -17.10
N ASN A 282 -12.11 20.78 -17.97
CA ASN A 282 -13.15 21.07 -18.96
C ASN A 282 -13.91 19.82 -19.40
N LYS A 283 -14.63 19.20 -18.47
CA LYS A 283 -15.87 18.47 -18.76
C LYS A 283 -16.72 18.52 -17.52
N LYS A 284 -17.93 19.06 -17.65
CA LYS A 284 -18.99 19.12 -16.65
C LYS A 284 -18.92 17.87 -15.76
N GLU A 285 -18.56 18.10 -14.51
CA GLU A 285 -18.56 17.14 -13.44
C GLU A 285 -19.91 16.41 -13.42
N LYS A 286 -19.90 15.14 -13.80
CA LYS A 286 -20.72 14.20 -13.07
C LYS A 286 -19.95 14.01 -11.77
N GLU A 287 -20.36 14.72 -10.74
CA GLU A 287 -20.00 14.47 -9.35
C GLU A 287 -20.15 12.96 -9.11
N ILE A 288 -19.05 12.25 -9.06
CA ILE A 288 -18.98 11.04 -8.26
C ILE A 288 -19.04 11.59 -6.85
N GLN A 289 -20.21 11.60 -6.24
CA GLN A 289 -20.39 11.91 -4.82
C GLN A 289 -19.45 10.97 -4.07
N ARG A 290 -18.31 11.50 -3.60
CA ARG A 290 -17.47 10.84 -2.61
C ARG A 290 -18.38 10.57 -1.42
N SER A 291 -18.32 9.37 -0.84
CA SER A 291 -19.05 9.13 0.38
C SER A 291 -18.48 10.03 1.50
N GLU A 292 -19.32 10.43 2.44
CA GLU A 292 -18.88 11.21 3.61
C GLU A 292 -17.74 10.48 4.36
N ASP A 293 -17.76 9.15 4.37
CA ASP A 293 -16.72 8.31 4.98
C ASP A 293 -15.38 8.42 4.23
N ASP A 294 -15.37 8.43 2.88
CA ASP A 294 -14.14 8.59 2.09
C ASP A 294 -13.51 9.98 2.32
N ILE A 295 -14.34 11.02 2.44
CA ILE A 295 -13.88 12.38 2.73
C ILE A 295 -13.35 12.49 4.16
N LEU A 296 -14.01 11.84 5.10
CA LEU A 296 -13.58 11.83 6.50
C LEU A 296 -12.23 11.13 6.68
N ASP A 297 -12.01 10.03 5.97
CA ASP A 297 -10.73 9.31 6.00
C ASP A 297 -9.58 10.19 5.46
N ASP A 298 -9.79 10.89 4.34
CA ASP A 298 -8.81 11.85 3.79
C ASP A 298 -8.53 13.02 4.76
N LEU A 299 -9.55 13.50 5.47
CA LEU A 299 -9.41 14.58 6.46
C LEU A 299 -8.67 14.11 7.73
N ILE A 300 -8.90 12.88 8.16
CA ILE A 300 -8.16 12.30 9.28
C ILE A 300 -6.67 12.21 8.92
N GLU A 301 -6.34 11.74 7.70
CA GLU A 301 -4.95 11.70 7.23
C GLU A 301 -4.31 13.10 7.21
N LEU A 302 -5.06 14.12 6.79
CA LEU A 302 -4.56 15.49 6.66
C LEU A 302 -4.32 16.18 8.02
N MET A 303 -5.19 15.93 9.02
CA MET A 303 -5.28 16.78 10.20
C MET A 303 -4.99 16.06 11.54
N HIS A 304 -4.66 14.76 11.51
CA HIS A 304 -4.48 13.95 12.74
C HIS A 304 -3.40 14.45 13.70
N ASP A 305 -2.42 15.22 13.22
CA ASP A 305 -1.34 15.78 14.04
C ASP A 305 -1.84 16.89 14.97
N TYR A 306 -2.95 17.56 14.61
CA TYR A 306 -3.48 18.72 15.34
C TYR A 306 -4.83 18.46 15.99
N PHE A 307 -5.62 17.54 15.44
CA PHE A 307 -7.01 17.31 15.86
C PHE A 307 -7.28 15.84 16.17
N LYS A 308 -8.13 15.61 17.18
CA LYS A 308 -8.69 14.30 17.46
C LYS A 308 -9.75 13.93 16.41
N ILE A 309 -9.96 12.66 16.17
CA ILE A 309 -10.93 12.14 15.18
C ILE A 309 -12.34 12.75 15.39
N LYS A 310 -12.76 12.89 16.65
CA LYS A 310 -14.05 13.54 16.98
C LYS A 310 -14.09 14.99 16.51
N GLU A 311 -13.02 15.73 16.70
CA GLU A 311 -12.89 17.12 16.29
C GLU A 311 -12.86 17.24 14.75
N ILE A 312 -12.19 16.31 14.07
CA ILE A 312 -12.16 16.24 12.61
C ILE A 312 -13.57 15.99 12.05
N ARG A 313 -14.34 15.09 12.66
CA ARG A 313 -15.75 14.86 12.30
C ARG A 313 -16.60 16.11 12.47
N ASP A 314 -16.40 16.83 13.58
CA ASP A 314 -17.11 18.07 13.84
C ASP A 314 -16.73 19.20 12.85
N ILE A 315 -15.47 19.24 12.41
CA ILE A 315 -14.99 20.15 11.36
C ILE A 315 -15.58 19.75 10.01
N ALA A 316 -15.57 18.46 9.67
CA ALA A 316 -16.13 17.93 8.42
C ALA A 316 -17.62 18.24 8.30
N ALA A 317 -18.40 17.99 9.35
CA ALA A 317 -19.82 18.31 9.40
C ALA A 317 -20.10 19.84 9.28
N CYS A 318 -19.20 20.68 9.81
CA CYS A 318 -19.33 22.15 9.71
C CYS A 318 -19.16 22.67 8.27
N ALA A 319 -18.50 21.90 7.41
CA ALA A 319 -18.22 22.22 6.02
C ALA A 319 -19.03 21.38 5.02
N ASP A 320 -20.08 20.68 5.48
CA ASP A 320 -20.87 19.75 4.66
C ASP A 320 -19.98 18.72 3.92
N TYR A 321 -18.90 18.27 4.56
CA TYR A 321 -17.89 17.33 4.03
C TYR A 321 -17.18 17.83 2.76
N ASP A 322 -17.09 19.15 2.56
CA ASP A 322 -16.30 19.73 1.48
C ASP A 322 -14.80 19.68 1.82
N TYR A 323 -14.10 18.67 1.29
CA TYR A 323 -12.67 18.44 1.50
C TYR A 323 -11.80 19.64 1.12
N GLU A 324 -12.06 20.27 -0.03
CA GLU A 324 -11.25 21.39 -0.52
C GLU A 324 -11.40 22.65 0.36
N LYS A 325 -12.59 22.88 0.87
CA LYS A 325 -12.89 23.98 1.79
C LYS A 325 -12.16 23.79 3.12
N ILE A 326 -12.20 22.57 3.64
CA ILE A 326 -11.54 22.21 4.91
C ILE A 326 -10.03 22.29 4.77
N LYS A 327 -9.47 21.76 3.69
CA LYS A 327 -8.04 21.79 3.40
C LYS A 327 -7.50 23.22 3.34
N LYS A 328 -8.19 24.12 2.62
CA LYS A 328 -7.80 25.54 2.54
C LYS A 328 -7.82 26.21 3.91
N ALA A 329 -8.82 25.93 4.74
CA ALA A 329 -8.90 26.47 6.10
C ALA A 329 -7.77 25.93 7.00
N TYR A 330 -7.41 24.66 6.84
CA TYR A 330 -6.31 24.02 7.56
C TYR A 330 -4.95 24.58 7.16
N ASP A 331 -4.68 24.69 5.85
CA ASP A 331 -3.47 25.33 5.34
C ASP A 331 -3.33 26.78 5.82
N TYR A 332 -4.45 27.53 5.86
CA TYR A 332 -4.49 28.86 6.42
C TYR A 332 -4.15 28.87 7.92
N MET A 333 -4.71 27.97 8.70
CA MET A 333 -4.38 27.83 10.13
C MET A 333 -2.90 27.55 10.37
N LEU A 334 -2.30 26.68 9.57
CA LEU A 334 -0.86 26.34 9.68
C LEU A 334 0.06 27.54 9.35
N THR A 335 -0.39 28.46 8.50
CA THR A 335 0.38 29.65 8.13
C THR A 335 0.10 30.85 9.05
N TYR A 336 -0.80 30.69 10.01
CA TYR A 336 -1.20 31.76 10.94
C TYR A 336 -0.09 32.02 11.97
N ASN A 337 0.43 33.25 11.99
CA ASN A 337 1.64 33.61 12.76
C ASN A 337 1.40 33.81 14.29
N THR A 338 0.19 33.60 14.78
CA THR A 338 -0.15 33.72 16.20
C THR A 338 -0.58 32.38 16.77
N THR A 339 -0.25 32.13 18.04
CA THR A 339 -0.72 30.96 18.78
C THR A 339 -2.24 30.91 18.78
N VAL A 340 -2.79 29.79 18.30
CA VAL A 340 -4.23 29.56 18.28
C VAL A 340 -4.62 28.84 19.56
N ASP A 341 -5.29 29.52 20.50
CA ASP A 341 -5.66 28.94 21.81
C ASP A 341 -6.64 27.77 21.69
N VAL A 342 -7.57 27.83 20.72
CA VAL A 342 -8.58 26.77 20.50
C VAL A 342 -8.66 26.45 19.01
N PRO A 343 -7.80 25.51 18.51
CA PRO A 343 -7.70 25.21 17.08
C PRO A 343 -9.01 24.81 16.41
N ILE A 344 -9.86 24.03 17.08
CA ILE A 344 -11.15 23.60 16.52
C ILE A 344 -12.11 24.78 16.29
N ALA A 345 -12.16 25.74 17.21
CA ALA A 345 -13.00 26.92 17.06
C ALA A 345 -12.50 27.82 15.92
N PHE A 346 -11.17 27.97 15.82
CA PHE A 346 -10.53 28.71 14.75
C PHE A 346 -10.82 28.09 13.37
N MET A 347 -10.70 26.75 13.25
CA MET A 347 -11.02 26.04 12.00
C MET A 347 -12.47 26.24 11.58
N LYS A 348 -13.43 26.11 12.50
CA LYS A 348 -14.85 26.30 12.20
C LYS A 348 -15.15 27.75 11.78
N ASP A 349 -14.49 28.71 12.41
CA ASP A 349 -14.65 30.13 12.04
C ASP A 349 -14.00 30.44 10.68
N CYS A 350 -12.82 29.89 10.39
CA CYS A 350 -12.17 29.96 9.08
C CYS A 350 -13.04 29.39 7.97
N ILE A 351 -13.67 28.23 8.20
CA ILE A 351 -14.56 27.58 7.23
C ILE A 351 -15.82 28.46 7.00
N LYS A 352 -16.41 28.95 8.08
CA LYS A 352 -17.65 29.74 7.99
C LYS A 352 -17.46 31.08 7.29
N ASN A 353 -16.34 31.76 7.54
CA ASN A 353 -16.07 33.12 7.04
C ASN A 353 -15.07 33.12 5.86
N GLU A 354 -14.60 31.97 5.42
CA GLU A 354 -13.69 31.79 4.27
C GLU A 354 -12.45 32.72 4.32
N TYR A 355 -11.83 32.86 5.49
CA TYR A 355 -10.68 33.76 5.70
C TYR A 355 -9.50 33.44 4.77
N TYR A 356 -9.36 32.21 4.30
CA TYR A 356 -8.35 31.79 3.34
C TYR A 356 -8.52 32.40 1.93
N ASN A 357 -9.69 32.96 1.60
CA ASN A 357 -9.95 33.64 0.33
C ASN A 357 -9.54 35.12 0.34
N ASN A 358 -9.36 35.69 1.52
CA ASN A 358 -9.00 37.10 1.68
C ASN A 358 -7.48 37.22 1.91
N LYS A 359 -6.75 37.83 0.97
CA LYS A 359 -5.39 38.36 1.21
C LYS A 359 -5.41 39.55 2.20
N ALA A 360 -6.24 39.53 3.20
CA ALA A 360 -6.45 40.64 4.13
C ALA A 360 -5.68 40.38 5.44
N LYS A 361 -4.93 41.39 5.82
CA LYS A 361 -4.20 41.68 7.06
C LYS A 361 -4.51 40.77 8.25
N PRO A 362 -3.51 40.38 9.06
CA PRO A 362 -3.75 39.71 10.35
C PRO A 362 -4.78 40.46 11.15
N ILE A 363 -5.85 39.78 11.58
CA ILE A 363 -6.80 40.32 12.52
C ILE A 363 -6.04 40.53 13.82
N GLU A 364 -5.82 41.79 14.21
CA GLU A 364 -5.32 42.08 15.55
C GLU A 364 -6.26 41.42 16.56
N PRO A 365 -5.76 40.74 17.58
CA PRO A 365 -6.62 40.13 18.58
C PRO A 365 -7.48 41.21 19.20
N ASN A 366 -8.79 41.01 19.15
CA ASN A 366 -9.75 41.89 19.84
C ASN A 366 -9.29 41.96 21.29
N LYS A 367 -8.81 43.12 21.73
CA LYS A 367 -8.51 43.37 23.13
C LYS A 367 -9.81 43.18 23.89
N ASN A 368 -9.98 42.05 24.53
CA ASN A 368 -11.10 41.83 25.46
C ASN A 368 -11.08 42.95 26.46
N SER A 369 -12.25 43.57 26.66
CA SER A 369 -12.47 44.70 27.58
C SER A 369 -12.08 44.38 29.05
N PHE A 370 -11.75 43.11 29.35
CA PHE A 370 -11.26 42.66 30.65
C PHE A 370 -9.78 42.96 30.90
N ASN A 371 -8.96 43.27 29.90
CA ASN A 371 -7.54 43.59 30.08
C ASN A 371 -7.27 45.11 30.17
N ASN A 372 -8.28 45.96 30.36
CA ASN A 372 -8.13 47.40 30.54
C ASN A 372 -8.07 47.83 32.00
N PHE A 373 -7.74 46.94 32.94
CA PHE A 373 -7.36 47.38 34.28
C PHE A 373 -5.87 47.77 34.21
N GLU A 374 -5.58 49.07 34.47
CA GLU A 374 -4.22 49.51 34.81
C GLU A 374 -3.72 48.64 35.97
N GLN A 375 -2.63 47.94 35.72
CA GLN A 375 -1.97 47.20 36.81
C GLN A 375 -1.59 48.20 37.90
N ARG A 376 -2.12 48.02 39.08
CA ARG A 376 -1.69 48.79 40.26
C ARG A 376 -0.21 48.56 40.50
N THR A 377 0.57 49.63 40.25
CA THR A 377 2.02 49.64 40.50
C THR A 377 2.37 50.12 41.94
N ASP A 378 1.33 50.32 42.73
CA ASP A 378 1.43 50.83 44.13
C ASP A 378 1.45 49.73 45.18
N ILE A 379 1.46 48.47 44.81
CA ILE A 379 1.55 47.34 45.71
C ILE A 379 2.91 46.63 45.49
N ASP A 380 3.77 46.71 46.52
CA ASP A 380 4.99 45.91 46.58
C ASP A 380 4.61 44.49 47.05
N PHE A 381 4.57 43.56 46.10
CA PHE A 381 4.21 42.16 46.36
C PHE A 381 5.24 41.43 47.22
N ASP A 382 6.51 41.85 47.21
CA ASP A 382 7.57 41.26 47.99
C ASP A 382 7.43 41.62 49.50
N GLU A 383 6.90 42.81 49.78
CA GLU A 383 6.59 43.26 51.15
C GLU A 383 5.33 42.61 51.70
N LEU A 384 4.35 42.33 50.85
CA LEU A 384 3.12 41.63 51.19
C LEU A 384 3.36 40.14 51.47
N GLU A 385 4.27 39.51 50.75
CA GLU A 385 4.67 38.11 50.94
C GLU A 385 5.44 37.93 52.26
N LYS A 386 6.28 38.89 52.62
CA LYS A 386 6.96 38.89 53.94
C LYS A 386 5.98 39.01 55.12
N GLN A 387 4.96 39.85 54.98
CA GLN A 387 3.94 40.01 56.04
C GLN A 387 3.03 38.79 56.19
N LEU A 388 2.91 37.96 55.14
CA LEU A 388 2.10 36.73 55.16
C LEU A 388 2.90 35.52 55.71
N LEU A 389 4.24 35.57 55.67
CA LEU A 389 5.11 34.48 56.13
C LEU A 389 5.56 34.66 57.59
N ASP A 390 5.36 35.86 58.19
CA ASP A 390 5.75 36.17 59.58
C ASP A 390 4.55 36.10 60.57
N ASN A 391 3.40 35.49 60.18
CA ASN A 391 2.26 35.25 61.08
C ASN A 391 1.99 33.77 61.27
#